data_34dddc26c64098b25f9462583681c5f6
#
_entry.id   34dddc26c64098b25f9462583681c5f6
#
_cell.length_a   1.000
_cell.length_b   1.000
_cell.length_c   1.000
_cell.angle_alpha   90.00
_cell.angle_beta   90.00
_cell.angle_gamma   90.00
#
_symmetry.space_group_name_H-M   'P 1'
#
loop_
_entity.id
_entity.type
_entity.pdbx_description
1 polymer ?
#
loop_
_entity_poly.entity_id
_entity_poly.type
_entity_poly.pdbx_seq_one_letter_code
_entity_poly.pdbx_strand_id
1 'polypeptide(L)'
;VVSREGIEESQQVARIGLFNAVANGQYLQFIPETQRLVEFSRQPAARYLGGPQALADGDSGTIAFAVDPVRGQLLEILTQAPNLGERVAQGGPIGYTIIALGIAGVLLALWRLVVLARESVVIRRQLRNLGDIRDDNAVGRIIWAAREDEKLDVETLELRIGEAVLEEVPRINRHLPLLKIIAAVAPLMGLLGTVTGMIVTFQAITLFGAGDPRLMAGGISQALITTVLGLCVAIPMLLLHNLVQGRARGITEILQQRAVALVAERSETSLNPDGAVVPRPAI
;
A
#
# COMPACT_ATOMS: atom_id res chain seq x y z
N VAL A 1 -37.53 -27.74 1.03
CA VAL A 1 -36.28 -27.04 0.70
C VAL A 1 -35.13 -28.02 0.86
N VAL A 2 -34.18 -27.98 -0.05
CA VAL A 2 -32.95 -28.77 0.09
C VAL A 2 -31.89 -27.82 0.69
N SER A 3 -31.32 -28.22 1.83
CA SER A 3 -30.26 -27.47 2.49
C SER A 3 -28.95 -27.53 1.71
N ARG A 4 -27.95 -26.72 2.11
CA ARG A 4 -26.59 -26.74 1.51
C ARG A 4 -25.89 -28.10 1.61
N GLU A 5 -26.27 -28.89 2.59
CA GLU A 5 -25.71 -30.22 2.84
C GLU A 5 -26.45 -31.33 2.05
N GLY A 6 -27.44 -30.95 1.23
CA GLY A 6 -28.23 -31.88 0.43
C GLY A 6 -29.35 -32.56 1.20
N ILE A 7 -29.66 -32.13 2.42
CA ILE A 7 -30.72 -32.71 3.26
C ILE A 7 -32.06 -32.02 2.90
N GLU A 8 -33.10 -32.83 2.71
CA GLU A 8 -34.44 -32.29 2.47
C GLU A 8 -35.11 -31.94 3.82
N GLU A 9 -35.45 -30.65 3.97
CA GLU A 9 -36.12 -30.11 5.15
C GLU A 9 -37.46 -29.50 4.78
N SER A 10 -38.46 -29.70 5.66
CA SER A 10 -39.74 -29.02 5.53
C SER A 10 -39.63 -27.66 6.21
N GLN A 11 -39.58 -26.59 5.40
CA GLN A 11 -39.47 -25.22 5.86
C GLN A 11 -40.67 -24.40 5.36
N GLN A 12 -41.02 -23.33 6.09
CA GLN A 12 -41.99 -22.35 5.64
C GLN A 12 -41.36 -21.43 4.63
N VAL A 13 -41.88 -21.44 3.40
CA VAL A 13 -41.35 -20.65 2.30
C VAL A 13 -42.29 -19.51 1.97
N ALA A 14 -41.84 -18.28 2.02
CA ALA A 14 -42.52 -17.13 1.50
C ALA A 14 -42.18 -16.94 0.02
N ARG A 15 -43.20 -16.85 -0.82
CA ARG A 15 -43.04 -16.67 -2.26
C ARG A 15 -43.39 -15.26 -2.67
N ILE A 16 -42.49 -14.59 -3.34
CA ILE A 16 -42.67 -13.20 -3.82
C ILE A 16 -42.98 -13.26 -5.30
N GLY A 17 -44.27 -13.38 -5.60
CA GLY A 17 -44.75 -13.55 -6.98
C GLY A 17 -44.15 -14.79 -7.67
N LEU A 18 -43.73 -14.61 -8.90
CA LEU A 18 -43.03 -15.64 -9.72
C LEU A 18 -41.51 -15.49 -9.66
N PHE A 19 -41.00 -14.53 -8.87
CA PHE A 19 -39.64 -14.07 -8.98
C PHE A 19 -38.71 -14.68 -7.94
N ASN A 20 -39.08 -14.61 -6.66
CA ASN A 20 -38.23 -15.04 -5.57
C ASN A 20 -38.95 -15.98 -4.59
N ALA A 21 -38.20 -16.88 -3.99
CA ALA A 21 -38.59 -17.67 -2.83
C ALA A 21 -37.64 -17.39 -1.68
N VAL A 22 -38.16 -17.31 -0.46
CA VAL A 22 -37.42 -16.96 0.74
C VAL A 22 -37.81 -17.88 1.88
N ALA A 23 -36.87 -18.40 2.63
CA ALA A 23 -37.10 -19.08 3.89
C ALA A 23 -36.03 -18.66 4.91
N ASN A 24 -36.43 -18.52 6.17
CA ASN A 24 -35.49 -18.19 7.29
C ASN A 24 -34.61 -16.97 7.03
N GLY A 25 -35.14 -15.93 6.36
CA GLY A 25 -34.38 -14.72 6.04
C GLY A 25 -33.35 -14.87 4.91
N GLN A 26 -33.41 -15.99 4.15
CA GLN A 26 -32.50 -16.28 3.05
C GLN A 26 -33.24 -16.48 1.74
N TYR A 27 -32.63 -16.11 0.62
CA TYR A 27 -33.13 -16.42 -0.70
C TYR A 27 -32.93 -17.89 -1.04
N LEU A 28 -33.89 -18.47 -1.77
CA LEU A 28 -33.86 -19.81 -2.31
C LEU A 28 -33.83 -19.76 -3.83
N GLN A 29 -33.14 -20.75 -4.43
CA GLN A 29 -33.12 -20.97 -5.87
C GLN A 29 -34.10 -22.05 -6.24
N PHE A 30 -34.91 -21.82 -7.26
CA PHE A 30 -35.77 -22.85 -7.85
C PHE A 30 -35.03 -23.52 -9.00
N ILE A 31 -34.85 -24.84 -8.90
CA ILE A 31 -34.24 -25.65 -9.94
C ILE A 31 -35.37 -26.33 -10.75
N PRO A 32 -35.62 -25.90 -12.01
CA PRO A 32 -36.76 -26.39 -12.81
C PRO A 32 -36.68 -27.89 -13.12
N GLU A 33 -35.47 -28.43 -13.33
CA GLU A 33 -35.24 -29.82 -13.68
C GLU A 33 -35.67 -30.80 -12.60
N THR A 34 -35.46 -30.43 -11.35
CA THR A 34 -35.80 -31.25 -10.18
C THR A 34 -37.07 -30.79 -9.49
N GLN A 35 -37.65 -29.65 -9.90
CA GLN A 35 -38.79 -28.96 -9.28
C GLN A 35 -38.58 -28.72 -7.76
N ARG A 36 -37.35 -28.48 -7.34
CA ARG A 36 -36.96 -28.28 -5.95
C ARG A 36 -36.52 -26.85 -5.67
N LEU A 37 -36.76 -26.43 -4.44
CA LEU A 37 -36.18 -25.20 -3.88
C LEU A 37 -34.91 -25.60 -3.12
N VAL A 38 -33.80 -24.95 -3.49
CA VAL A 38 -32.48 -25.22 -2.92
C VAL A 38 -31.94 -23.93 -2.29
N GLU A 39 -31.32 -24.05 -1.14
CA GLU A 39 -30.58 -22.92 -0.58
C GLU A 39 -29.39 -22.56 -1.46
N PHE A 40 -29.18 -21.26 -1.69
CA PHE A 40 -27.95 -20.84 -2.36
C PHE A 40 -26.73 -21.31 -1.57
N SER A 41 -25.72 -21.82 -2.24
CA SER A 41 -24.42 -22.18 -1.65
C SER A 41 -23.82 -21.00 -0.90
N ARG A 42 -24.11 -19.78 -1.39
CA ARG A 42 -23.74 -18.51 -0.79
C ARG A 42 -24.87 -17.52 -0.97
N GLN A 43 -25.29 -16.85 0.11
CA GLN A 43 -26.32 -15.81 0.04
C GLN A 43 -25.77 -14.53 -0.61
N PRO A 44 -26.62 -13.71 -1.27
CA PRO A 44 -26.25 -12.41 -1.78
C PRO A 44 -25.70 -11.49 -0.67
N ALA A 45 -25.00 -10.41 -1.09
CA ALA A 45 -24.44 -9.44 -0.13
C ALA A 45 -25.54 -8.89 0.80
N ALA A 46 -25.17 -8.55 2.05
CA ALA A 46 -26.07 -8.11 3.13
C ALA A 46 -27.05 -7.01 2.70
N ARG A 47 -26.67 -6.13 1.77
CA ARG A 47 -27.56 -5.08 1.21
C ARG A 47 -28.80 -5.62 0.50
N TYR A 48 -28.79 -6.87 0.06
CA TYR A 48 -29.95 -7.51 -0.59
C TYR A 48 -30.77 -8.40 0.37
N LEU A 49 -30.23 -8.70 1.55
CA LEU A 49 -30.87 -9.59 2.55
C LEU A 49 -31.87 -8.86 3.45
N GLY A 50 -31.91 -7.52 3.41
CA GLY A 50 -32.79 -6.74 4.29
C GLY A 50 -34.27 -7.13 4.18
N GLY A 51 -34.80 -7.35 2.96
CA GLY A 51 -36.17 -7.80 2.76
C GLY A 51 -36.45 -9.19 3.29
N PRO A 52 -35.65 -10.22 2.93
CA PRO A 52 -35.77 -11.55 3.51
C PRO A 52 -35.72 -11.60 5.04
N GLN A 53 -34.82 -10.83 5.66
CA GLN A 53 -34.66 -10.76 7.11
C GLN A 53 -35.86 -10.10 7.78
N ALA A 54 -36.33 -8.95 7.28
CA ALA A 54 -37.50 -8.27 7.78
C ALA A 54 -38.75 -9.16 7.72
N LEU A 55 -38.89 -10.00 6.67
CA LEU A 55 -39.95 -10.96 6.55
C LEU A 55 -39.82 -12.10 7.61
N ALA A 56 -38.62 -12.57 7.87
CA ALA A 56 -38.38 -13.58 8.87
C ALA A 56 -38.62 -13.07 10.30
N ASP A 57 -38.34 -11.81 10.56
CA ASP A 57 -38.54 -11.13 11.85
C ASP A 57 -40.01 -10.78 12.10
N GLY A 58 -40.89 -11.00 11.10
CA GLY A 58 -42.34 -10.76 11.21
C GLY A 58 -42.74 -9.29 11.10
N ASP A 59 -41.91 -8.46 10.46
CA ASP A 59 -42.24 -7.04 10.23
C ASP A 59 -43.55 -6.89 9.44
N SER A 60 -44.44 -6.08 9.98
CA SER A 60 -45.71 -5.74 9.35
C SER A 60 -45.61 -4.38 8.67
N GLY A 61 -45.64 -4.36 7.35
CA GLY A 61 -45.60 -3.10 6.58
C GLY A 61 -45.09 -3.30 5.16
N THR A 62 -44.66 -2.21 4.54
CA THR A 62 -44.08 -2.24 3.20
C THR A 62 -42.60 -2.60 3.33
N ILE A 63 -42.23 -3.80 2.87
CA ILE A 63 -40.84 -4.31 2.91
C ILE A 63 -40.26 -4.15 1.51
N ALA A 64 -39.06 -3.54 1.43
CA ALA A 64 -38.31 -3.43 0.18
C ALA A 64 -37.58 -4.75 -0.11
N PHE A 65 -37.85 -5.32 -1.28
CA PHE A 65 -37.20 -6.56 -1.74
C PHE A 65 -36.35 -6.36 -2.98
N ALA A 66 -35.20 -7.03 -3.04
CA ALA A 66 -34.48 -7.19 -4.29
C ALA A 66 -35.17 -8.30 -5.11
N VAL A 67 -35.90 -7.91 -6.17
CA VAL A 67 -36.62 -8.84 -7.02
C VAL A 67 -35.74 -9.30 -8.17
N ASP A 68 -35.65 -10.62 -8.36
CA ASP A 68 -34.92 -11.23 -9.47
C ASP A 68 -35.89 -11.67 -10.56
N PRO A 69 -35.97 -10.95 -11.69
CA PRO A 69 -36.91 -11.27 -12.78
C PRO A 69 -36.63 -12.61 -13.47
N VAL A 70 -35.44 -13.18 -13.27
CA VAL A 70 -34.99 -14.46 -13.85
C VAL A 70 -35.01 -15.63 -12.86
N ARG A 71 -35.86 -15.56 -11.85
CA ARG A 71 -36.14 -16.64 -10.90
C ARG A 71 -34.93 -17.12 -10.09
N GLY A 72 -34.05 -16.21 -9.69
CA GLY A 72 -32.88 -16.49 -8.86
C GLY A 72 -31.56 -16.57 -9.62
N GLN A 73 -31.55 -16.61 -10.94
CA GLN A 73 -30.33 -16.68 -11.72
C GLN A 73 -29.44 -15.44 -11.59
N LEU A 74 -30.07 -14.25 -11.54
CA LEU A 74 -29.33 -13.01 -11.34
C LEU A 74 -28.71 -12.94 -9.93
N LEU A 75 -29.44 -13.36 -8.92
CA LEU A 75 -28.94 -13.46 -7.56
C LEU A 75 -27.81 -14.49 -7.49
N GLU A 76 -27.90 -15.62 -8.19
CA GLU A 76 -26.82 -16.61 -8.28
C GLU A 76 -25.53 -16.02 -8.84
N ILE A 77 -25.62 -15.29 -9.96
CA ILE A 77 -24.45 -14.60 -10.56
C ILE A 77 -23.83 -13.63 -9.56
N LEU A 78 -24.65 -12.88 -8.81
CA LEU A 78 -24.18 -11.96 -7.78
C LEU A 78 -23.50 -12.66 -6.61
N THR A 79 -23.91 -13.89 -6.28
CA THR A 79 -23.27 -14.69 -5.23
C THR A 79 -21.94 -15.29 -5.65
N GLN A 80 -21.75 -15.52 -6.96
CA GLN A 80 -20.49 -16.03 -7.53
C GLN A 80 -19.39 -14.97 -7.61
N ALA A 81 -19.70 -13.66 -7.40
CA ALA A 81 -18.70 -12.62 -7.38
C ALA A 81 -17.71 -12.82 -6.21
N PRO A 82 -16.41 -13.03 -6.49
CA PRO A 82 -15.45 -13.34 -5.43
C PRO A 82 -15.24 -12.14 -4.50
N ASN A 83 -15.17 -12.41 -3.20
CA ASN A 83 -14.80 -11.43 -2.18
C ASN A 83 -13.35 -10.99 -2.35
N LEU A 84 -12.96 -9.87 -1.72
CA LEU A 84 -11.58 -9.38 -1.76
C LEU A 84 -10.58 -10.44 -1.27
N GLY A 85 -10.91 -11.18 -0.19
CA GLY A 85 -10.07 -12.28 0.29
C GLY A 85 -9.92 -13.42 -0.71
N GLU A 86 -11.01 -13.80 -1.37
CA GLU A 86 -11.00 -14.83 -2.43
C GLU A 86 -10.19 -14.38 -3.65
N ARG A 87 -10.30 -13.10 -4.03
CA ARG A 87 -9.46 -12.52 -5.10
C ARG A 87 -7.98 -12.58 -4.75
N VAL A 88 -7.62 -12.25 -3.51
CA VAL A 88 -6.23 -12.37 -3.06
C VAL A 88 -5.78 -13.83 -3.08
N ALA A 89 -6.61 -14.75 -2.61
CA ALA A 89 -6.32 -16.19 -2.65
C ALA A 89 -6.16 -16.72 -4.08
N GLN A 90 -6.93 -16.21 -5.05
CA GLN A 90 -6.79 -16.54 -6.46
C GLN A 90 -5.42 -16.13 -7.03
N GLY A 91 -4.75 -15.10 -6.46
CA GLY A 91 -3.40 -14.71 -6.84
C GLY A 91 -2.33 -15.76 -6.52
N GLY A 92 -2.66 -16.80 -5.74
CA GLY A 92 -1.77 -17.90 -5.37
C GLY A 92 -0.50 -17.46 -4.63
N PRO A 93 0.57 -18.25 -4.63
CA PRO A 93 1.80 -17.95 -3.90
C PRO A 93 2.44 -16.61 -4.32
N ILE A 94 2.36 -16.28 -5.63
CA ILE A 94 2.92 -15.03 -6.16
C ILE A 94 2.11 -13.83 -5.65
N GLY A 95 0.79 -13.93 -5.58
CA GLY A 95 -0.06 -12.89 -5.01
C GLY A 95 0.28 -12.60 -3.55
N TYR A 96 0.48 -13.63 -2.74
CA TYR A 96 0.89 -13.47 -1.33
C TYR A 96 2.29 -12.84 -1.20
N THR A 97 3.25 -13.22 -2.05
CA THR A 97 4.60 -12.60 -2.02
C THR A 97 4.56 -11.13 -2.42
N ILE A 98 3.73 -10.73 -3.38
CA ILE A 98 3.54 -9.33 -3.76
C ILE A 98 2.96 -8.53 -2.58
N ILE A 99 1.95 -9.06 -1.89
CA ILE A 99 1.33 -8.39 -0.74
C ILE A 99 2.32 -8.28 0.41
N ALA A 100 3.06 -9.34 0.73
CA ALA A 100 4.09 -9.32 1.78
C ALA A 100 5.17 -8.27 1.47
N LEU A 101 5.63 -8.20 0.22
CA LEU A 101 6.59 -7.20 -0.24
C LEU A 101 6.02 -5.77 -0.11
N GLY A 102 4.75 -5.59 -0.46
CA GLY A 102 4.05 -4.31 -0.31
C GLY A 102 3.94 -3.86 1.15
N ILE A 103 3.51 -4.75 2.04
CA ILE A 103 3.42 -4.46 3.48
C ILE A 103 4.79 -4.10 4.05
N ALA A 104 5.83 -4.90 3.75
CA ALA A 104 7.19 -4.62 4.20
C ALA A 104 7.68 -3.25 3.68
N GLY A 105 7.40 -2.92 2.43
CA GLY A 105 7.73 -1.63 1.83
C GLY A 105 7.02 -0.45 2.49
N VAL A 106 5.71 -0.56 2.75
CA VAL A 106 4.93 0.48 3.45
C VAL A 106 5.46 0.69 4.88
N LEU A 107 5.71 -0.37 5.61
CA LEU A 107 6.28 -0.29 6.97
C LEU A 107 7.65 0.40 6.97
N LEU A 108 8.53 0.03 6.01
CA LEU A 108 9.84 0.65 5.83
C LEU A 108 9.71 2.14 5.48
N ALA A 109 8.79 2.51 4.58
CA ALA A 109 8.56 3.89 4.19
C ALA A 109 8.03 4.74 5.35
N LEU A 110 7.06 4.24 6.11
CA LEU A 110 6.51 4.91 7.28
C LEU A 110 7.56 5.10 8.38
N TRP A 111 8.31 4.03 8.68
CA TRP A 111 9.42 4.12 9.63
C TRP A 111 10.44 5.17 9.20
N ARG A 112 10.83 5.17 7.92
CA ARG A 112 11.80 6.13 7.41
C ARG A 112 11.27 7.56 7.44
N LEU A 113 9.99 7.75 7.13
CA LEU A 113 9.33 9.05 7.20
C LEU A 113 9.36 9.62 8.63
N VAL A 114 9.09 8.78 9.64
CA VAL A 114 9.15 9.17 11.05
C VAL A 114 10.58 9.54 11.46
N VAL A 115 11.58 8.75 11.05
CA VAL A 115 13.00 9.06 11.35
C VAL A 115 13.40 10.40 10.75
N LEU A 116 13.13 10.65 9.47
CA LEU A 116 13.46 11.90 8.81
C LEU A 116 12.67 13.10 9.37
N ALA A 117 11.42 12.88 9.77
CA ALA A 117 10.63 13.93 10.42
C ALA A 117 11.23 14.34 11.77
N ARG A 118 11.66 13.36 12.59
CA ARG A 118 12.35 13.62 13.87
C ARG A 118 13.66 14.37 13.63
N GLU A 119 14.49 13.89 12.70
CA GLU A 119 15.75 14.54 12.33
C GLU A 119 15.52 15.99 11.89
N SER A 120 14.54 16.25 11.03
CA SER A 120 14.17 17.60 10.59
C SER A 120 13.77 18.53 11.75
N VAL A 121 13.06 18.00 12.75
CA VAL A 121 12.67 18.80 13.95
C VAL A 121 13.90 19.14 14.81
N VAL A 122 14.79 18.17 15.03
CA VAL A 122 16.00 18.37 15.83
C VAL A 122 16.94 19.36 15.13
N ILE A 123 17.14 19.22 13.81
CA ILE A 123 17.92 20.16 13.01
C ILE A 123 17.36 21.58 13.10
N ARG A 124 16.05 21.78 12.98
CA ARG A 124 15.43 23.10 13.12
C ARG A 124 15.62 23.71 14.52
N ARG A 125 15.62 22.89 15.57
CA ARG A 125 15.92 23.35 16.93
C ARG A 125 17.37 23.79 17.05
N GLN A 126 18.32 23.02 16.52
CA GLN A 126 19.73 23.35 16.49
C GLN A 126 20.01 24.67 15.77
N LEU A 127 19.34 24.89 14.61
CA LEU A 127 19.47 26.12 13.83
C LEU A 127 18.95 27.36 14.57
N ARG A 128 18.03 27.22 15.51
CA ARG A 128 17.53 28.31 16.34
C ARG A 128 18.43 28.63 17.54
N ASN A 129 19.22 27.65 17.98
CA ASN A 129 20.10 27.80 19.16
C ASN A 129 21.51 27.31 18.80
N LEU A 130 22.27 28.20 18.15
CA LEU A 130 23.65 27.95 17.72
C LEU A 130 24.66 28.02 18.86
N GLY A 131 24.25 28.50 20.07
CA GLY A 131 25.09 28.59 21.26
C GLY A 131 25.30 27.24 21.96
N ASP A 132 24.30 26.32 21.86
CA ASP A 132 24.35 24.97 22.47
C ASP A 132 24.43 23.96 21.33
N ILE A 133 25.65 23.59 20.94
CA ILE A 133 25.92 22.66 19.84
C ILE A 133 25.79 21.24 20.37
N ARG A 134 24.90 20.47 19.75
CA ARG A 134 24.69 19.05 20.08
C ARG A 134 25.12 18.18 18.92
N ASP A 135 25.78 17.08 19.24
CA ASP A 135 26.23 16.04 18.29
C ASP A 135 25.13 15.03 17.93
N ASP A 136 23.92 15.17 18.56
CA ASP A 136 22.79 14.28 18.35
C ASP A 136 22.10 14.45 16.98
N ASN A 137 22.49 15.45 16.20
CA ASN A 137 21.93 15.73 14.88
C ASN A 137 22.99 16.05 13.82
N ALA A 138 22.64 15.87 12.55
CA ALA A 138 23.56 16.03 11.43
C ALA A 138 24.18 17.44 11.32
N VAL A 139 23.39 18.51 11.57
CA VAL A 139 23.90 19.89 11.55
C VAL A 139 24.86 20.14 12.72
N GLY A 140 24.55 19.63 13.90
CA GLY A 140 25.39 19.75 15.08
C GLY A 140 26.76 19.11 14.87
N ARG A 141 26.80 17.91 14.26
CA ARG A 141 28.06 17.22 13.93
C ARG A 141 28.91 18.02 12.93
N ILE A 142 28.30 18.63 11.92
CA ILE A 142 29.02 19.50 10.98
C ILE A 142 29.57 20.75 11.66
N ILE A 143 28.76 21.40 12.55
CA ILE A 143 29.21 22.58 13.30
C ILE A 143 30.34 22.20 14.27
N TRP A 144 30.23 21.01 14.91
CA TRP A 144 31.26 20.52 15.81
C TRP A 144 32.58 20.27 15.09
N ALA A 145 32.54 19.60 13.91
CA ALA A 145 33.72 19.39 13.07
C ALA A 145 34.39 20.72 12.63
N ALA A 146 33.58 21.78 12.44
CA ALA A 146 34.09 23.12 12.11
C ALA A 146 34.74 23.85 13.30
N ARG A 147 34.38 23.50 14.54
CA ARG A 147 34.87 24.16 15.76
C ARG A 147 35.97 23.40 16.49
N GLU A 148 36.18 22.15 16.17
CA GLU A 148 37.16 21.27 16.87
C GLU A 148 38.58 21.84 16.86
N ASP A 149 38.91 22.63 15.85
CA ASP A 149 40.22 23.29 15.76
C ASP A 149 40.10 24.72 15.21
N GLU A 150 40.11 25.70 16.13
CA GLU A 150 40.00 27.13 15.78
C GLU A 150 41.21 27.68 14.98
N LYS A 151 42.31 26.94 14.89
CA LYS A 151 43.53 27.36 14.19
C LYS A 151 43.61 26.86 12.75
N LEU A 152 42.60 26.12 12.27
CA LEU A 152 42.61 25.62 10.91
C LEU A 152 42.54 26.74 9.88
N ASP A 153 43.38 26.58 8.85
CA ASP A 153 43.25 27.37 7.63
C ASP A 153 41.92 27.13 6.92
N VAL A 154 41.43 28.15 6.22
CA VAL A 154 40.12 28.13 5.55
C VAL A 154 39.98 26.94 4.60
N GLU A 155 41.05 26.60 3.87
CA GLU A 155 41.08 25.48 2.92
C GLU A 155 40.93 24.13 3.64
N THR A 156 41.64 23.94 4.76
CA THR A 156 41.55 22.72 5.56
C THR A 156 40.18 22.60 6.26
N LEU A 157 39.60 23.73 6.69
CA LEU A 157 38.26 23.78 7.24
C LEU A 157 37.19 23.37 6.21
N GLU A 158 37.31 23.86 4.98
CA GLU A 158 36.40 23.50 3.89
C GLU A 158 36.44 21.98 3.62
N LEU A 159 37.63 21.38 3.58
CA LEU A 159 37.80 19.94 3.41
C LEU A 159 37.15 19.15 4.55
N ARG A 160 37.35 19.54 5.81
CA ARG A 160 36.73 18.87 6.97
C ARG A 160 35.22 18.96 6.99
N ILE A 161 34.67 20.14 6.71
CA ILE A 161 33.24 20.34 6.61
C ILE A 161 32.68 19.50 5.43
N GLY A 162 33.39 19.47 4.30
CA GLY A 162 33.04 18.65 3.15
C GLY A 162 33.00 17.17 3.50
N GLU A 163 33.98 16.65 4.23
CA GLU A 163 34.06 15.28 4.73
C GLU A 163 32.85 14.99 5.64
N ALA A 164 32.56 15.84 6.62
CA ALA A 164 31.44 15.67 7.53
C ALA A 164 30.07 15.62 6.78
N VAL A 165 29.89 16.46 5.74
CA VAL A 165 28.70 16.41 4.87
C VAL A 165 28.64 15.09 4.10
N LEU A 166 29.76 14.64 3.54
CA LEU A 166 29.84 13.38 2.78
C LEU A 166 29.53 12.16 3.65
N GLU A 167 29.83 12.19 4.96
CA GLU A 167 29.45 11.13 5.90
C GLU A 167 27.94 11.15 6.25
N GLU A 168 27.34 12.34 6.37
CA GLU A 168 25.94 12.47 6.77
C GLU A 168 24.94 12.17 5.64
N VAL A 169 25.27 12.54 4.40
CA VAL A 169 24.36 12.34 3.23
C VAL A 169 23.98 10.86 3.04
N PRO A 170 24.89 9.87 3.11
CA PRO A 170 24.49 8.46 3.06
C PRO A 170 23.61 8.01 4.22
N ARG A 171 23.81 8.54 5.43
CA ARG A 171 22.95 8.24 6.60
C ARG A 171 21.52 8.74 6.37
N ILE A 172 21.35 9.94 5.81
CA ILE A 172 20.05 10.52 5.45
C ILE A 172 19.38 9.73 4.32
N ASN A 173 20.13 9.27 3.34
CA ASN A 173 19.60 8.52 2.19
C ASN A 173 19.48 7.01 2.43
N ARG A 174 19.85 6.52 3.62
CA ARG A 174 19.80 5.10 3.96
C ARG A 174 18.40 4.53 3.76
N HIS A 175 18.33 3.33 3.16
CA HIS A 175 17.12 2.58 2.82
C HIS A 175 16.20 3.18 1.73
N LEU A 176 16.46 4.38 1.21
CA LEU A 176 15.69 4.94 0.09
C LEU A 176 15.81 4.06 -1.18
N PRO A 177 17.00 3.54 -1.53
CA PRO A 177 17.12 2.64 -2.69
C PRO A 177 16.24 1.40 -2.58
N LEU A 178 16.03 0.85 -1.37
CA LEU A 178 15.16 -0.31 -1.16
C LEU A 178 13.71 -0.02 -1.52
N LEU A 179 13.17 1.16 -1.15
CA LEU A 179 11.83 1.56 -1.50
C LEU A 179 11.64 1.66 -3.02
N LYS A 180 12.66 2.20 -3.72
CA LYS A 180 12.67 2.28 -5.18
C LYS A 180 12.69 0.88 -5.82
N ILE A 181 13.49 -0.04 -5.28
CA ILE A 181 13.55 -1.42 -5.75
C ILE A 181 12.20 -2.11 -5.58
N ILE A 182 11.55 -1.99 -4.42
CA ILE A 182 10.22 -2.59 -4.17
C ILE A 182 9.21 -2.06 -5.18
N ALA A 183 9.18 -0.75 -5.43
CA ALA A 183 8.28 -0.13 -6.41
C ALA A 183 8.52 -0.66 -7.84
N ALA A 184 9.76 -0.95 -8.21
CA ALA A 184 10.12 -1.48 -9.52
C ALA A 184 9.87 -2.99 -9.64
N VAL A 185 10.11 -3.75 -8.58
CA VAL A 185 9.99 -5.22 -8.58
C VAL A 185 8.53 -5.67 -8.51
N ALA A 186 7.65 -4.95 -7.80
CA ALA A 186 6.25 -5.36 -7.63
C ALA A 186 5.50 -5.58 -8.96
N PRO A 187 5.59 -4.71 -9.99
CA PRO A 187 4.97 -4.98 -11.29
C PRO A 187 5.59 -6.16 -12.01
N LEU A 188 6.90 -6.38 -11.87
CA LEU A 188 7.59 -7.53 -12.48
C LEU A 188 7.14 -8.85 -11.85
N MET A 189 6.89 -8.85 -10.53
CA MET A 189 6.25 -9.99 -9.86
C MET A 189 4.83 -10.23 -10.37
N GLY A 190 4.07 -9.17 -10.65
CA GLY A 190 2.77 -9.26 -11.30
C GLY A 190 2.86 -9.90 -12.68
N LEU A 191 3.84 -9.48 -13.48
CA LEU A 191 4.12 -10.08 -14.80
C LEU A 191 4.53 -11.56 -14.68
N LEU A 192 5.37 -11.91 -13.70
CA LEU A 192 5.71 -13.30 -13.41
C LEU A 192 4.45 -14.12 -13.10
N GLY A 193 3.51 -13.52 -12.37
CA GLY A 193 2.20 -14.14 -12.08
C GLY A 193 1.39 -14.42 -13.33
N THR A 194 1.43 -13.56 -14.37
CA THR A 194 0.75 -13.83 -15.64
C THR A 194 1.36 -15.01 -16.37
N VAL A 195 2.66 -15.09 -16.43
CA VAL A 195 3.37 -16.20 -17.09
C VAL A 195 3.04 -17.52 -16.39
N THR A 196 3.14 -17.57 -15.08
CA THR A 196 2.85 -18.80 -14.31
C THR A 196 1.36 -19.19 -14.39
N GLY A 197 0.44 -18.24 -14.32
CA GLY A 197 -1.00 -18.50 -14.49
C GLY A 197 -1.35 -19.06 -15.87
N MET A 198 -0.72 -18.53 -16.93
CA MET A 198 -0.90 -19.05 -18.28
C MET A 198 -0.28 -20.45 -18.45
N ILE A 199 0.86 -20.73 -17.83
CA ILE A 199 1.44 -22.10 -17.81
C ILE A 199 0.44 -23.09 -17.22
N VAL A 200 -0.15 -22.77 -16.08
CA VAL A 200 -1.19 -23.62 -15.44
C VAL A 200 -2.39 -23.82 -16.36
N THR A 201 -2.83 -22.78 -17.05
CA THR A 201 -3.94 -22.87 -18.03
C THR A 201 -3.61 -23.82 -19.17
N PHE A 202 -2.43 -23.70 -19.79
CA PHE A 202 -2.02 -24.59 -20.87
C PHE A 202 -1.81 -26.03 -20.42
N GLN A 203 -1.29 -26.24 -19.21
CA GLN A 203 -1.19 -27.58 -18.62
C GLN A 203 -2.58 -28.21 -18.41
N ALA A 204 -3.55 -27.45 -17.93
CA ALA A 204 -4.93 -27.93 -17.79
C ALA A 204 -5.53 -28.32 -19.14
N ILE A 205 -5.32 -27.52 -20.19
CA ILE A 205 -5.76 -27.83 -21.57
C ILE A 205 -5.10 -29.13 -22.11
N THR A 206 -3.81 -29.29 -21.82
CA THR A 206 -3.06 -30.48 -22.29
C THR A 206 -3.53 -31.76 -21.60
N LEU A 207 -3.85 -31.70 -20.31
CA LEU A 207 -4.24 -32.85 -19.50
C LEU A 207 -5.72 -33.24 -19.68
N PHE A 208 -6.60 -32.25 -19.76
CA PHE A 208 -8.05 -32.45 -19.72
C PHE A 208 -8.76 -32.06 -21.04
N GLY A 209 -8.02 -31.52 -22.00
CA GLY A 209 -8.60 -30.98 -23.24
C GLY A 209 -9.25 -29.61 -23.02
N ALA A 210 -9.73 -28.99 -24.09
CA ALA A 210 -10.39 -27.67 -24.07
C ALA A 210 -11.88 -27.75 -23.67
N GLY A 211 -12.36 -28.89 -23.16
CA GLY A 211 -13.79 -29.13 -22.91
C GLY A 211 -14.35 -28.52 -21.64
N ASP A 212 -13.52 -28.15 -20.64
CA ASP A 212 -13.98 -27.55 -19.40
C ASP A 212 -13.44 -26.12 -19.23
N PRO A 213 -14.27 -25.09 -19.53
CA PRO A 213 -13.88 -23.70 -19.35
C PRO A 213 -13.54 -23.31 -17.90
N ARG A 214 -14.06 -24.05 -16.91
CA ARG A 214 -13.82 -23.74 -15.48
C ARG A 214 -12.38 -24.01 -15.08
N LEU A 215 -11.77 -25.06 -15.59
CA LEU A 215 -10.36 -25.39 -15.34
C LEU A 215 -9.41 -24.33 -15.92
N MET A 216 -9.75 -23.80 -17.10
CA MET A 216 -8.96 -22.74 -17.73
C MET A 216 -9.14 -21.38 -17.02
N ALA A 217 -10.36 -21.09 -16.57
CA ALA A 217 -10.68 -19.81 -15.92
C ALA A 217 -9.83 -19.56 -14.67
N GLY A 218 -9.47 -20.60 -13.92
CA GLY A 218 -8.64 -20.49 -12.72
C GLY A 218 -7.25 -19.90 -12.99
N GLY A 219 -6.51 -20.43 -13.97
CA GLY A 219 -5.18 -19.94 -14.33
C GLY A 219 -5.21 -18.54 -14.95
N ILE A 220 -6.22 -18.25 -15.78
CA ILE A 220 -6.42 -16.90 -16.34
C ILE A 220 -6.72 -15.89 -15.22
N SER A 221 -7.60 -16.25 -14.28
CA SER A 221 -7.93 -15.40 -13.14
C SER A 221 -6.70 -15.11 -12.29
N GLN A 222 -5.89 -16.12 -12.00
CA GLN A 222 -4.62 -15.97 -11.28
C GLN A 222 -3.69 -14.97 -11.99
N ALA A 223 -3.53 -15.12 -13.30
CA ALA A 223 -2.70 -14.24 -14.11
C ALA A 223 -3.14 -12.77 -14.00
N LEU A 224 -4.43 -12.50 -14.16
CA LEU A 224 -4.97 -11.14 -14.13
C LEU A 224 -4.86 -10.52 -12.74
N ILE A 225 -5.17 -11.28 -11.69
CA ILE A 225 -5.18 -10.79 -10.30
C ILE A 225 -3.76 -10.46 -9.83
N THR A 226 -2.76 -11.27 -10.16
CA THR A 226 -1.37 -10.99 -9.78
C THR A 226 -0.86 -9.69 -10.40
N THR A 227 -1.26 -9.38 -11.64
CA THR A 227 -0.94 -8.10 -12.28
C THR A 227 -1.57 -6.92 -11.53
N VAL A 228 -2.85 -7.04 -11.19
CA VAL A 228 -3.56 -5.99 -10.42
C VAL A 228 -2.88 -5.79 -9.06
N LEU A 229 -2.56 -6.87 -8.33
CA LEU A 229 -1.85 -6.79 -7.06
C LEU A 229 -0.48 -6.13 -7.19
N GLY A 230 0.29 -6.47 -8.24
CA GLY A 230 1.59 -5.85 -8.52
C GLY A 230 1.50 -4.35 -8.70
N LEU A 231 0.51 -3.87 -9.47
CA LEU A 231 0.27 -2.44 -9.68
C LEU A 231 -0.28 -1.75 -8.42
N CYS A 232 -1.17 -2.40 -7.68
CA CYS A 232 -1.69 -1.88 -6.41
C CYS A 232 -0.60 -1.67 -5.35
N VAL A 233 0.48 -2.45 -5.40
CA VAL A 233 1.65 -2.25 -4.53
C VAL A 233 2.59 -1.20 -5.12
N ALA A 234 2.88 -1.25 -6.42
CA ALA A 234 3.87 -0.41 -7.06
C ALA A 234 3.52 1.08 -7.00
N ILE A 235 2.26 1.45 -7.27
CA ILE A 235 1.83 2.84 -7.34
C ILE A 235 1.98 3.54 -5.98
N PRO A 236 1.43 3.03 -4.86
CA PRO A 236 1.65 3.63 -3.55
C PRO A 236 3.11 3.65 -3.13
N MET A 237 3.88 2.60 -3.47
CA MET A 237 5.30 2.54 -3.13
C MET A 237 6.12 3.61 -3.85
N LEU A 238 5.82 3.89 -5.12
CA LEU A 238 6.46 4.97 -5.87
C LEU A 238 6.15 6.34 -5.25
N LEU A 239 4.90 6.58 -4.86
CA LEU A 239 4.49 7.82 -4.20
C LEU A 239 5.19 7.99 -2.83
N LEU A 240 5.22 6.92 -2.02
CA LEU A 240 5.92 6.93 -0.73
C LEU A 240 7.41 7.13 -0.88
N HIS A 241 8.06 6.47 -1.86
CA HIS A 241 9.47 6.69 -2.16
C HIS A 241 9.75 8.15 -2.47
N ASN A 242 8.97 8.77 -3.38
CA ASN A 242 9.14 10.18 -3.75
C ASN A 242 8.94 11.13 -2.56
N LEU A 243 7.95 10.83 -1.69
CA LEU A 243 7.71 11.62 -0.48
C LEU A 243 8.89 11.55 0.49
N VAL A 244 9.41 10.35 0.76
CA VAL A 244 10.57 10.13 1.65
C VAL A 244 11.82 10.78 1.05
N GLN A 245 12.03 10.62 -0.24
CA GLN A 245 13.17 11.20 -0.96
C GLN A 245 13.14 12.74 -0.93
N GLY A 246 11.97 13.35 -1.10
CA GLY A 246 11.82 14.80 -0.99
C GLY A 246 12.19 15.32 0.41
N ARG A 247 11.80 14.60 1.47
CA ARG A 247 12.21 14.93 2.85
C ARG A 247 13.71 14.79 3.06
N ALA A 248 14.32 13.71 2.54
CA ALA A 248 15.75 13.48 2.64
C ALA A 248 16.56 14.57 1.91
N ARG A 249 16.13 14.95 0.70
CA ARG A 249 16.75 16.05 -0.07
C ARG A 249 16.71 17.36 0.68
N GLY A 250 15.56 17.75 1.23
CA GLY A 250 15.42 18.99 1.99
C GLY A 250 16.37 19.06 3.20
N ILE A 251 16.60 17.93 3.90
CA ILE A 251 17.60 17.88 4.96
C ILE A 251 19.00 18.05 4.40
N THR A 252 19.35 17.36 3.32
CA THR A 252 20.68 17.47 2.68
C THR A 252 20.97 18.89 2.21
N GLU A 253 19.99 19.57 1.64
CA GLU A 253 20.12 20.99 1.23
C GLU A 253 20.41 21.90 2.42
N ILE A 254 19.74 21.69 3.56
CA ILE A 254 20.01 22.45 4.78
C ILE A 254 21.46 22.21 5.27
N LEU A 255 21.95 20.96 5.22
CA LEU A 255 23.33 20.65 5.59
C LEU A 255 24.34 21.36 4.69
N GLN A 256 24.14 21.29 3.38
CA GLN A 256 25.01 21.95 2.41
C GLN A 256 25.02 23.48 2.58
N GLN A 257 23.84 24.07 2.76
CA GLN A 257 23.73 25.52 3.02
C GLN A 257 24.49 25.93 4.28
N ARG A 258 24.40 25.15 5.36
CA ARG A 258 25.12 25.43 6.61
C ARG A 258 26.61 25.21 6.48
N ALA A 259 27.03 24.18 5.75
CA ALA A 259 28.44 23.93 5.44
C ALA A 259 29.07 25.16 4.76
N VAL A 260 28.44 25.65 3.69
CA VAL A 260 28.92 26.85 2.97
C VAL A 260 28.92 28.09 3.87
N ALA A 261 27.89 28.29 4.69
CA ALA A 261 27.82 29.43 5.59
C ALA A 261 28.96 29.43 6.64
N LEU A 262 29.31 28.26 7.20
CA LEU A 262 30.42 28.14 8.16
C LEU A 262 31.78 28.48 7.52
N VAL A 263 32.02 28.05 6.29
CA VAL A 263 33.25 28.39 5.54
C VAL A 263 33.30 29.89 5.28
N ALA A 264 32.18 30.49 4.86
CA ALA A 264 32.08 31.92 4.59
C ALA A 264 32.32 32.76 5.85
N GLU A 265 31.70 32.41 7.00
CA GLU A 265 31.92 33.08 8.28
C GLU A 265 33.41 33.05 8.68
N ARG A 266 34.10 31.94 8.45
CA ARG A 266 35.53 31.82 8.76
C ARG A 266 36.39 32.65 7.84
N SER A 267 36.08 32.65 6.55
CA SER A 267 36.78 33.45 5.56
C SER A 267 36.67 34.94 5.83
N GLU A 268 35.46 35.43 6.19
CA GLU A 268 35.26 36.84 6.59
C GLU A 268 36.07 37.20 7.84
N THR A 269 36.12 36.32 8.84
CA THR A 269 36.90 36.54 10.06
C THR A 269 38.39 36.55 9.82
N SER A 270 38.88 35.72 8.87
CA SER A 270 40.30 35.69 8.52
C SER A 270 40.76 36.93 7.73
N LEU A 271 39.85 37.53 6.94
CA LEU A 271 40.11 38.73 6.16
C LEU A 271 40.00 40.02 7.00
N ASN A 272 39.36 39.99 8.13
CA ASN A 272 39.14 41.18 8.99
C ASN A 272 39.44 40.89 10.48
N PRO A 273 40.73 40.69 10.82
CA PRO A 273 41.14 40.36 12.20
C PRO A 273 40.86 41.47 13.20
N ASP A 274 40.70 42.75 12.79
CA ASP A 274 40.51 43.92 13.63
C ASP A 274 39.05 44.26 13.94
N GLY A 275 38.09 43.41 13.59
CA GLY A 275 36.71 43.50 14.05
C GLY A 275 35.87 44.69 13.57
N ALA A 276 36.26 45.36 12.48
CA ALA A 276 35.43 46.39 11.85
C ALA A 276 34.20 45.76 11.20
N VAL A 277 33.04 45.85 11.83
CA VAL A 277 31.75 45.45 11.29
C VAL A 277 31.44 46.24 10.04
N VAL A 278 31.60 45.64 8.88
CA VAL A 278 31.08 46.19 7.62
C VAL A 278 29.56 46.00 7.61
N PRO A 279 28.73 47.06 7.64
CA PRO A 279 27.28 46.89 7.65
C PRO A 279 26.84 46.26 6.33
N ARG A 280 26.09 45.15 6.43
CA ARG A 280 25.47 44.51 5.27
C ARG A 280 24.52 45.51 4.58
N PRO A 281 24.59 45.66 3.24
CA PRO A 281 23.54 46.37 2.55
C PRO A 281 22.21 45.66 2.74
N ALA A 282 21.19 46.38 3.18
CA ALA A 282 19.82 45.91 3.27
C ALA A 282 19.35 45.64 1.82
N ILE A 283 19.02 44.36 1.53
CA ILE A 283 18.27 43.95 0.34
C ILE A 283 16.84 43.66 0.75
#